data_01cd4200fd9640b811830a27a3519c0f
#
_entry.id   01cd4200fd9640b811830a27a3519c0f
#
_cell.length_a   1.000
_cell.length_b   1.000
_cell.length_c   1.000
_cell.angle_alpha   90.00
_cell.angle_beta   90.00
_cell.angle_gamma   90.00
#
_symmetry.space_group_name_H-M   'P 1'
#
loop_
_entity.id
_entity.type
_entity.pdbx_description
1 polymer ?
#
loop_
_entity_poly.entity_id
_entity_poly.type
_entity_poly.pdbx_seq_one_letter_code
_entity_poly.pdbx_strand_id
1 'polypeptide(L)'
;MTGAERTADGRWVLGDAVVLATARLSGTRERPAGLPDLIANADAVFHLIPSAAEIEGALGRLLGAGLVSVGERGIAVEPLGRELVARARGSADGDPMSRVRNLLALLEHVPTDPVPWQLDRQVYEAVTIEYRHRLWETFRAGRRRGF
;
A
#
# COMPACT_ATOMS: atom_id res chain seq x y z
N MET A 1 -5.02 14.65 -24.19
CA MET A 1 -5.19 13.95 -22.91
C MET A 1 -4.38 14.62 -21.83
N THR A 2 -5.03 15.00 -20.79
CA THR A 2 -4.37 15.58 -19.62
C THR A 2 -3.73 14.49 -18.77
N GLY A 3 -2.75 14.84 -17.93
CA GLY A 3 -2.11 13.88 -17.03
C GLY A 3 -3.06 13.22 -16.04
N ALA A 4 -4.16 13.89 -15.68
CA ALA A 4 -5.18 13.35 -14.78
C ALA A 4 -5.91 12.14 -15.37
N GLU A 5 -6.10 12.10 -16.66
CA GLU A 5 -6.79 10.99 -17.34
C GLU A 5 -5.95 9.72 -17.38
N ARG A 6 -4.63 9.86 -17.30
CA ARG A 6 -3.71 8.72 -17.32
C ARG A 6 -3.67 7.97 -16.00
N THR A 7 -4.05 8.60 -14.88
CA THR A 7 -4.05 7.96 -13.56
C THR A 7 -5.29 7.13 -13.30
N ALA A 8 -6.32 7.28 -14.13
CA ALA A 8 -7.59 6.53 -14.01
C ALA A 8 -7.60 5.25 -14.84
N ASP A 9 -6.42 4.70 -15.17
CA ASP A 9 -6.30 3.46 -15.93
C ASP A 9 -6.73 2.28 -15.06
N GLY A 10 -7.61 1.43 -15.60
CA GLY A 10 -8.05 0.19 -14.97
C GLY A 10 -7.03 -0.95 -15.01
N ARG A 11 -5.82 -0.67 -15.50
CA ARG A 11 -4.76 -1.67 -15.59
C ARG A 11 -4.00 -1.79 -14.28
N TRP A 12 -3.97 -3.00 -13.72
CA TRP A 12 -3.23 -3.26 -12.49
C TRP A 12 -1.72 -3.16 -12.68
N VAL A 13 -1.05 -2.62 -11.68
CA VAL A 13 0.42 -2.50 -11.65
C VAL A 13 0.95 -3.02 -10.31
N LEU A 14 2.25 -3.29 -10.26
CA LEU A 14 2.88 -3.88 -9.07
C LEU A 14 2.65 -3.05 -7.81
N GLY A 15 2.67 -1.73 -7.92
CA GLY A 15 2.39 -0.84 -6.79
C GLY A 15 1.03 -1.05 -6.14
N ASP A 16 0.02 -1.45 -6.93
CA ASP A 16 -1.31 -1.74 -6.40
C ASP A 16 -1.28 -2.95 -5.46
N ALA A 17 -0.55 -3.98 -5.86
CA ALA A 17 -0.38 -5.18 -5.04
C ALA A 17 0.40 -4.87 -3.76
N VAL A 18 1.43 -4.01 -3.85
CA VAL A 18 2.18 -3.55 -2.66
C VAL A 18 1.26 -2.80 -1.70
N VAL A 19 0.44 -1.88 -2.19
CA VAL A 19 -0.48 -1.10 -1.36
C VAL A 19 -1.51 -2.02 -0.69
N LEU A 20 -2.11 -2.94 -1.44
CA LEU A 20 -3.08 -3.89 -0.88
C LEU A 20 -2.46 -4.80 0.18
N ALA A 21 -1.31 -5.37 -0.11
CA ALA A 21 -0.61 -6.25 0.83
C ALA A 21 -0.21 -5.50 2.10
N THR A 22 0.30 -4.27 1.95
CA THR A 22 0.72 -3.45 3.07
C THR A 22 -0.47 -3.00 3.91
N ALA A 23 -1.57 -2.62 3.28
CA ALA A 23 -2.80 -2.27 4.00
C ALA A 23 -3.32 -3.45 4.83
N ARG A 24 -3.23 -4.66 4.29
CA ARG A 24 -3.63 -5.89 5.00
C ARG A 24 -2.74 -6.17 6.21
N LEU A 25 -1.44 -5.93 6.08
CA LEU A 25 -0.48 -6.07 7.19
C LEU A 25 -0.69 -5.01 8.27
N SER A 26 -1.02 -3.78 7.85
CA SER A 26 -0.99 -2.60 8.71
C SER A 26 -2.26 -2.41 9.53
N GLY A 27 -3.36 -3.06 9.15
CA GLY A 27 -4.64 -2.80 9.80
C GLY A 27 -5.61 -3.96 9.75
N THR A 28 -6.66 -3.80 10.55
CA THR A 28 -7.82 -4.69 10.58
C THR A 28 -9.05 -3.86 10.22
N ARG A 29 -10.20 -4.51 10.13
CA ARG A 29 -11.46 -3.80 9.87
C ARG A 29 -11.79 -2.82 11.00
N GLU A 30 -11.46 -3.18 12.24
CA GLU A 30 -11.69 -2.36 13.43
C GLU A 30 -10.64 -1.25 13.57
N ARG A 31 -9.45 -1.49 13.03
CA ARG A 31 -8.33 -0.53 13.02
C ARG A 31 -7.79 -0.40 11.62
N PRO A 32 -8.41 0.45 10.79
CA PRO A 32 -7.93 0.70 9.43
C PRO A 32 -6.48 1.19 9.42
N ALA A 33 -5.75 0.86 8.35
CA ALA A 33 -4.36 1.26 8.20
C ALA A 33 -4.26 2.74 7.87
N GLY A 34 -3.60 3.52 8.72
CA GLY A 34 -3.27 4.91 8.43
C GLY A 34 -2.10 5.03 7.47
N LEU A 35 -1.92 6.22 6.92
CA LEU A 35 -0.80 6.48 6.01
C LEU A 35 0.57 6.24 6.67
N PRO A 36 0.80 6.63 7.93
CA PRO A 36 2.09 6.33 8.59
C PRO A 36 2.40 4.83 8.64
N ASP A 37 1.41 4.01 8.96
CA ASP A 37 1.59 2.56 9.02
C ASP A 37 1.85 1.97 7.64
N LEU A 38 1.15 2.48 6.62
CA LEU A 38 1.33 2.04 5.25
C LEU A 38 2.78 2.29 4.79
N ILE A 39 3.29 3.50 5.02
CA ILE A 39 4.65 3.90 4.64
C ILE A 39 5.69 3.04 5.39
N ALA A 40 5.55 2.94 6.71
CA ALA A 40 6.51 2.21 7.54
C ALA A 40 6.57 0.73 7.18
N ASN A 41 5.42 0.09 6.98
CA ASN A 41 5.38 -1.33 6.67
C ASN A 41 5.80 -1.63 5.22
N ALA A 42 5.50 -0.74 4.29
CA ALA A 42 5.98 -0.91 2.91
C ALA A 42 7.51 -0.91 2.87
N ASP A 43 8.13 0.02 3.57
CA ASP A 43 9.59 0.07 3.65
C ASP A 43 10.17 -1.14 4.40
N ALA A 44 9.59 -1.49 5.54
CA ALA A 44 10.10 -2.59 6.37
C ALA A 44 10.00 -3.95 5.67
N VAL A 45 8.92 -4.21 4.94
CA VAL A 45 8.66 -5.53 4.35
C VAL A 45 9.12 -5.61 2.90
N PHE A 46 8.88 -4.58 2.11
CA PHE A 46 9.15 -4.59 0.67
C PHE A 46 10.34 -3.71 0.27
N HIS A 47 10.93 -3.01 1.21
CA HIS A 47 12.08 -2.11 0.99
C HIS A 47 11.79 -1.03 -0.05
N LEU A 48 10.55 -0.55 -0.10
CA LEU A 48 10.16 0.54 -0.97
C LEU A 48 9.07 1.39 -0.31
N ILE A 49 9.09 2.67 -0.61
CA ILE A 49 8.07 3.61 -0.16
C ILE A 49 7.29 4.04 -1.39
N PRO A 50 6.00 3.69 -1.49
CA PRO A 50 5.19 4.13 -2.63
C PRO A 50 5.12 5.66 -2.68
N SER A 51 5.22 6.23 -3.87
CA SER A 51 5.01 7.66 -4.06
C SER A 51 3.55 8.02 -3.83
N ALA A 52 3.27 9.31 -3.63
CA ALA A 52 1.90 9.78 -3.48
C ALA A 52 1.05 9.43 -4.71
N ALA A 53 1.62 9.57 -5.92
CA ALA A 53 0.91 9.22 -7.16
C ALA A 53 0.62 7.72 -7.24
N GLU A 54 1.57 6.89 -6.81
CA GLU A 54 1.38 5.44 -6.78
C GLU A 54 0.27 5.04 -5.80
N ILE A 55 0.23 5.65 -4.63
CA ILE A 55 -0.84 5.41 -3.64
C ILE A 55 -2.19 5.85 -4.19
N GLU A 56 -2.25 7.03 -4.81
CA GLU A 56 -3.49 7.52 -5.42
C GLU A 56 -4.02 6.58 -6.50
N GLY A 57 -3.16 6.16 -7.41
CA GLY A 57 -3.53 5.23 -8.47
C GLY A 57 -3.99 3.89 -7.91
N ALA A 58 -3.25 3.36 -6.94
CA ALA A 58 -3.58 2.09 -6.31
C ALA A 58 -4.94 2.16 -5.60
N LEU A 59 -5.17 3.18 -4.79
CA LEU A 59 -6.44 3.31 -4.07
C LEU A 59 -7.61 3.53 -5.01
N GLY A 60 -7.41 4.27 -6.10
CA GLY A 60 -8.45 4.42 -7.12
C GLY A 60 -8.87 3.09 -7.72
N ARG A 61 -7.92 2.25 -8.09
CA ARG A 61 -8.21 0.92 -8.65
C ARG A 61 -8.74 -0.05 -7.61
N LEU A 62 -8.17 -0.06 -6.41
CA LEU A 62 -8.62 -0.94 -5.32
C LEU A 62 -10.03 -0.60 -4.86
N LEU A 63 -10.36 0.69 -4.75
CA LEU A 63 -11.73 1.13 -4.44
C LEU A 63 -12.71 0.73 -5.54
N GLY A 64 -12.32 0.95 -6.79
CA GLY A 64 -13.15 0.61 -7.94
C GLY A 64 -13.41 -0.88 -8.10
N ALA A 65 -12.55 -1.72 -7.51
CA ALA A 65 -12.71 -3.17 -7.53
C ALA A 65 -13.40 -3.71 -6.27
N GLY A 66 -13.70 -2.85 -5.29
CA GLY A 66 -14.31 -3.28 -4.04
C GLY A 66 -13.39 -4.05 -3.10
N LEU A 67 -12.07 -3.86 -3.25
CA LEU A 67 -11.08 -4.59 -2.45
C LEU A 67 -10.69 -3.87 -1.16
N VAL A 68 -10.92 -2.57 -1.11
CA VAL A 68 -10.66 -1.74 0.07
C VAL A 68 -11.78 -0.72 0.24
N SER A 69 -11.89 -0.19 1.46
CA SER A 69 -12.65 1.02 1.76
C SER A 69 -11.71 2.03 2.40
N VAL A 70 -11.97 3.32 2.20
CA VAL A 70 -11.16 4.39 2.76
C VAL A 70 -12.05 5.34 3.52
N GLY A 71 -11.71 5.61 4.77
CA GLY A 71 -12.40 6.56 5.63
C GLY A 71 -11.41 7.47 6.34
N GLU A 72 -11.91 8.28 7.27
CA GLU A 72 -11.09 9.20 8.05
C GLU A 72 -10.01 8.49 8.87
N ARG A 73 -10.27 7.24 9.25
CA ARG A 73 -9.36 6.45 10.09
C ARG A 73 -8.32 5.70 9.29
N GLY A 74 -8.46 5.63 7.98
CA GLY A 74 -7.50 4.96 7.12
C GLY A 74 -8.13 3.99 6.13
N ILE A 75 -7.34 3.01 5.70
CA ILE A 75 -7.69 2.03 4.69
C ILE A 75 -8.06 0.71 5.36
N ALA A 76 -9.24 0.20 5.06
CA ALA A 76 -9.65 -1.13 5.48
C ALA A 76 -9.71 -2.05 4.27
N VAL A 77 -9.16 -3.26 4.41
CA VAL A 77 -9.20 -4.26 3.33
C VAL A 77 -10.51 -5.03 3.43
N GLU A 78 -11.26 -5.04 2.34
CA GLU A 78 -12.55 -5.71 2.27
C GLU A 78 -12.37 -7.24 2.17
N PRO A 79 -13.42 -8.04 2.42
CA PRO A 79 -13.31 -9.51 2.42
C PRO A 79 -12.67 -10.10 1.16
N LEU A 80 -13.03 -9.61 -0.03
CA LEU A 80 -12.42 -10.08 -1.27
C LEU A 80 -10.93 -9.75 -1.33
N GLY A 81 -10.54 -8.57 -0.89
CA GLY A 81 -9.13 -8.18 -0.81
C GLY A 81 -8.34 -9.08 0.13
N ARG A 82 -8.91 -9.40 1.30
CA ARG A 82 -8.27 -10.31 2.25
C ARG A 82 -8.10 -11.72 1.67
N GLU A 83 -9.11 -12.20 0.96
CA GLU A 83 -9.05 -13.50 0.29
C GLU A 83 -7.93 -13.55 -0.75
N LEU A 84 -7.81 -12.52 -1.58
CA LEU A 84 -6.76 -12.45 -2.59
C LEU A 84 -5.36 -12.43 -1.97
N VAL A 85 -5.17 -11.65 -0.91
CA VAL A 85 -3.88 -11.60 -0.19
C VAL A 85 -3.55 -12.97 0.41
N ALA A 86 -4.53 -13.63 1.02
CA ALA A 86 -4.33 -14.96 1.59
C ALA A 86 -3.95 -15.99 0.53
N ARG A 87 -4.59 -15.96 -0.63
CA ARG A 87 -4.28 -16.87 -1.75
C ARG A 87 -2.87 -16.62 -2.29
N ALA A 88 -2.48 -15.36 -2.41
CA ALA A 88 -1.15 -15.01 -2.88
C ALA A 88 -0.06 -15.51 -1.91
N ARG A 89 -0.30 -15.45 -0.60
CA ARG A 89 0.62 -15.93 0.42
C ARG A 89 0.77 -17.45 0.39
N GLY A 90 -0.33 -18.17 0.16
CA GLY A 90 -0.34 -19.63 0.16
C GLY A 90 0.50 -20.25 -0.96
N SER A 91 0.80 -19.51 -2.01
CA SER A 91 1.55 -20.01 -3.17
C SER A 91 2.99 -19.47 -3.25
N ALA A 92 3.45 -18.72 -2.25
CA ALA A 92 4.76 -18.06 -2.26
C ALA A 92 5.78 -18.79 -1.37
N ASP A 93 7.05 -18.70 -1.75
CA ASP A 93 8.17 -19.34 -1.06
C ASP A 93 8.68 -18.53 0.16
N GLY A 94 7.88 -17.63 0.70
CA GLY A 94 8.25 -16.82 1.85
C GLY A 94 8.88 -15.48 1.51
N ASP A 95 9.34 -15.27 0.28
CA ASP A 95 9.84 -13.97 -0.17
C ASP A 95 8.68 -12.98 -0.32
N PRO A 96 8.72 -11.82 0.37
CA PRO A 96 7.66 -10.81 0.26
C PRO A 96 7.37 -10.36 -1.16
N MET A 97 8.39 -10.20 -2.00
CA MET A 97 8.19 -9.77 -3.39
C MET A 97 7.52 -10.85 -4.24
N SER A 98 7.79 -12.12 -3.97
CA SER A 98 7.08 -13.21 -4.63
C SER A 98 5.60 -13.19 -4.31
N ARG A 99 5.25 -12.92 -3.07
CA ARG A 99 3.84 -12.77 -2.64
C ARG A 99 3.15 -11.63 -3.37
N VAL A 100 3.84 -10.50 -3.50
CA VAL A 100 3.30 -9.33 -4.20
C VAL A 100 3.10 -9.63 -5.69
N ARG A 101 4.04 -10.31 -6.34
CA ARG A 101 3.89 -10.71 -7.74
C ARG A 101 2.74 -11.69 -7.94
N ASN A 102 2.58 -12.64 -7.02
CA ASN A 102 1.44 -13.56 -7.03
C ASN A 102 0.12 -12.81 -6.86
N LEU A 103 0.11 -11.82 -5.97
CA LEU A 103 -1.06 -10.98 -5.76
C LEU A 103 -1.40 -10.18 -7.03
N LEU A 104 -0.39 -9.61 -7.68
CA LEU A 104 -0.60 -8.90 -8.95
C LEU A 104 -1.23 -9.82 -10.00
N ALA A 105 -0.73 -11.05 -10.12
CA ALA A 105 -1.28 -12.02 -11.06
C ALA A 105 -2.77 -12.30 -10.76
N LEU A 106 -3.14 -12.40 -9.50
CA LEU A 106 -4.55 -12.56 -9.11
C LEU A 106 -5.37 -11.32 -9.43
N LEU A 107 -4.82 -10.13 -9.16
CA LEU A 107 -5.50 -8.86 -9.44
C LEU A 107 -5.80 -8.69 -10.93
N GLU A 108 -4.94 -9.16 -11.80
CA GLU A 108 -5.12 -9.05 -13.25
C GLU A 108 -6.43 -9.68 -13.74
N HIS A 109 -7.02 -10.58 -12.95
CA HIS A 109 -8.30 -11.21 -13.24
C HIS A 109 -9.48 -10.52 -12.57
N VAL A 110 -9.23 -9.43 -11.81
CA VAL A 110 -10.28 -8.70 -11.11
C VAL A 110 -10.64 -7.44 -11.90
N PRO A 111 -11.90 -7.27 -12.29
CA PRO A 111 -12.31 -6.05 -12.96
C PRO A 111 -12.28 -4.87 -11.99
N THR A 112 -11.87 -3.73 -12.49
CA THR A 112 -11.90 -2.50 -11.70
C THR A 112 -12.40 -1.34 -12.57
N ASP A 113 -13.22 -0.49 -11.96
CA ASP A 113 -13.62 0.78 -12.51
C ASP A 113 -13.05 1.85 -11.58
N PRO A 114 -11.84 2.37 -11.88
CA PRO A 114 -11.12 3.21 -10.93
C PRO A 114 -11.90 4.42 -10.46
N VAL A 115 -11.89 4.63 -9.16
CA VAL A 115 -12.54 5.76 -8.52
C VAL A 115 -11.52 6.88 -8.36
N PRO A 116 -11.84 8.13 -8.73
CA PRO A 116 -10.96 9.26 -8.46
C PRO A 116 -10.72 9.38 -6.95
N TRP A 117 -9.46 9.31 -6.53
CA TRP A 117 -9.07 9.47 -5.15
C TRP A 117 -7.78 10.26 -5.10
N GLN A 118 -7.74 11.26 -4.24
CA GLN A 118 -6.57 12.13 -4.13
C GLN A 118 -5.99 12.08 -2.72
N LEU A 119 -4.67 12.00 -2.67
CA LEU A 119 -3.92 12.09 -1.44
C LEU A 119 -3.41 13.53 -1.27
N ASP A 120 -3.64 14.11 -0.11
CA ASP A 120 -3.10 15.42 0.23
C ASP A 120 -1.57 15.33 0.22
N ARG A 121 -0.93 16.08 -0.68
CA ARG A 121 0.53 16.06 -0.85
C ARG A 121 1.27 16.56 0.37
N GLN A 122 0.69 17.52 1.09
CA GLN A 122 1.30 18.04 2.33
C GLN A 122 1.27 16.98 3.43
N VAL A 123 0.18 16.25 3.54
CA VAL A 123 0.05 15.15 4.50
C VAL A 123 1.06 14.04 4.15
N TYR A 124 1.14 13.66 2.89
CA TYR A 124 2.10 12.64 2.44
C TYR A 124 3.53 13.05 2.77
N GLU A 125 3.90 14.28 2.43
CA GLU A 125 5.24 14.80 2.67
C GLU A 125 5.57 14.83 4.17
N ALA A 126 4.64 15.32 4.99
CA ALA A 126 4.84 15.38 6.44
C ALA A 126 5.04 13.98 7.04
N VAL A 127 4.24 12.99 6.61
CA VAL A 127 4.34 11.62 7.09
C VAL A 127 5.67 10.98 6.68
N THR A 128 6.11 11.18 5.44
CA THR A 128 7.36 10.60 4.96
C THR A 128 8.58 11.24 5.61
N ILE A 129 8.56 12.53 5.86
CA ILE A 129 9.63 13.23 6.57
C ILE A 129 9.74 12.73 8.01
N GLU A 130 8.62 12.61 8.70
CA GLU A 130 8.60 12.10 10.08
C GLU A 130 9.09 10.65 10.14
N TYR A 131 8.67 9.82 9.21
CA TYR A 131 9.14 8.42 9.13
C TYR A 131 10.65 8.35 8.98
N ARG A 132 11.23 9.12 8.05
CA ARG A 132 12.67 9.16 7.82
C ARG A 132 13.43 9.68 9.06
N HIS A 133 12.86 10.64 9.75
CA HIS A 133 13.44 11.17 10.96
C HIS A 133 13.50 10.13 12.08
N ARG A 134 12.41 9.40 12.30
CA ARG A 134 12.38 8.30 13.29
C ARG A 134 13.37 7.20 12.95
N LEU A 135 13.46 6.84 11.68
CA LEU A 135 14.39 5.82 11.20
C LEU A 135 15.84 6.24 11.47
N TRP A 136 16.15 7.51 11.21
CA TRP A 136 17.47 8.07 11.49
C TRP A 136 17.81 8.07 12.97
N GLU A 137 16.88 8.43 13.83
CA GLU A 137 17.08 8.40 15.29
C GLU A 137 17.32 6.98 15.81
N THR A 138 16.58 6.01 15.31
CA THR A 138 16.76 4.60 15.64
C THR A 138 18.16 4.14 15.26
N PHE A 139 18.64 4.53 14.08
CA PHE A 139 19.97 4.21 13.60
C PHE A 139 21.05 4.83 14.50
N ARG A 140 20.89 6.09 14.89
CA ARG A 140 21.79 6.76 15.82
C ARG A 140 21.84 6.08 17.19
N ALA A 141 20.69 5.71 17.73
CA ALA A 141 20.61 5.01 19.01
C ALA A 141 21.33 3.67 18.97
N GLY A 142 21.20 2.93 17.86
CA GLY A 142 21.93 1.69 17.63
C GLY A 142 23.44 1.88 17.64
N ARG A 143 23.94 2.94 16.99
CA ARG A 143 25.37 3.28 16.99
C ARG A 143 25.90 3.60 18.39
N ARG A 144 25.11 4.33 19.21
CA ARG A 144 25.52 4.69 20.57
C ARG A 144 25.60 3.49 21.51
N ARG A 145 24.97 2.39 21.17
CA ARG A 145 25.00 1.15 21.97
C ARG A 145 26.16 0.22 21.62
N GLY A 146 27.13 0.68 20.83
CA GLY A 146 28.36 -0.03 20.57
C GLY A 146 28.32 -1.05 19.45
N PHE A 147 27.43 -0.91 18.56
CA PHE A 147 27.39 -1.73 17.35
C PHE A 147 28.25 -1.15 16.25
#